data_5351f772bc272e13ecda90831e80b03a
#
_entry.id   5351f772bc272e13ecda90831e80b03a
#
_cell.length_a   1.000
_cell.length_b   1.000
_cell.length_c   1.000
_cell.angle_alpha   90.00
_cell.angle_beta   90.00
_cell.angle_gamma   90.00
#
_symmetry.space_group_name_H-M   'P 1'
#
loop_
_entity.id
_entity.type
_entity.pdbx_description
1 polymer ?
#
loop_
_entity_poly.entity_id
_entity_poly.type
_entity_poly.pdbx_seq_one_letter_code
_entity_poly.pdbx_strand_id
1 'polypeptide(L)'
;MSREMRHSGIEWIGEIPKEWRTCRLKGIAHSLTKGNGITKEEVFPDGDTPCVRYGEIYSKYNGAFIECKSKTRKDILASTRYFNFGDILFAGTGELVEEIGKNIVYVGVTSCLAGGDIIILKHSQNPVFLNYALNSQYAQSQKSCGKAKLKVVHISSSEIGDLQVILPPLSEQQKIANYLDKVCGEVDEMIALQEQMIEELKAYKQSVITEAVTKGLNPNAPMRDSGIDWIGEIPEHWKLEPIKYCFGRRSEKNNPVKTKERLSLSIDKGVTLYAEKTTNLDRFKDDFTQYQLAYPNDIVLNCMNMIVGAVGLSKYMGCVSPVYYVIYPIRPEIDALYYSYLLNISTIRGVYYSLGKGIYAIERGEGRVNTCRLKVSYDDFGRLDIPIPPIDEQKEITEFIQNKCAEIDALIAIKQAKIEELKDYKKSVIYEYVTGKKEVV
;
A
#
# COMPACT_ATOMS: atom_id res chain seq x y z
N MET A 1 18.80 41.54 -8.80
CA MET A 1 20.22 41.40 -8.33
C MET A 1 20.34 40.02 -7.72
N SER A 2 21.41 39.27 -8.04
CA SER A 2 21.63 37.96 -7.42
C SER A 2 21.94 38.18 -5.92
N ARG A 3 21.30 37.42 -5.06
CA ARG A 3 21.49 37.42 -3.61
C ARG A 3 22.92 37.06 -3.26
N GLU A 4 23.55 37.78 -2.31
CA GLU A 4 24.89 37.47 -1.87
C GLU A 4 24.91 36.18 -1.06
N MET A 5 25.80 35.25 -1.43
CA MET A 5 25.89 33.91 -0.84
C MET A 5 27.15 33.77 0.02
N ARG A 6 27.13 32.87 1.01
CA ARG A 6 28.28 32.47 1.81
C ARG A 6 28.29 30.97 2.05
N HIS A 7 29.42 30.39 2.30
CA HIS A 7 29.54 29.01 2.68
C HIS A 7 28.81 28.72 4.02
N SER A 8 27.96 27.69 4.07
CA SER A 8 27.19 27.36 5.27
C SER A 8 28.01 26.76 6.41
N GLY A 9 29.17 26.18 6.11
CA GLY A 9 29.95 25.34 7.02
C GLY A 9 29.43 23.91 7.12
N ILE A 10 28.40 23.55 6.34
CA ILE A 10 27.82 22.22 6.29
C ILE A 10 28.07 21.64 4.89
N GLU A 11 28.88 20.60 4.81
CA GLU A 11 29.45 20.08 3.56
C GLU A 11 28.39 19.82 2.47
N TRP A 12 27.32 19.11 2.81
CA TRP A 12 26.24 18.75 1.87
C TRP A 12 25.23 19.87 1.56
N ILE A 13 25.32 21.01 2.22
CA ILE A 13 24.49 22.18 1.91
C ILE A 13 25.24 23.15 0.99
N GLY A 14 26.54 23.32 1.21
CA GLY A 14 27.38 24.28 0.47
C GLY A 14 27.01 25.71 0.82
N GLU A 15 26.68 26.55 -0.18
CA GLU A 15 26.39 27.98 0.02
C GLU A 15 24.95 28.26 0.45
N ILE A 16 24.77 29.25 1.30
CA ILE A 16 23.49 29.81 1.77
C ILE A 16 23.50 31.32 1.65
N PRO A 17 22.37 32.01 1.68
CA PRO A 17 22.31 33.46 1.73
C PRO A 17 23.13 34.03 2.90
N LYS A 18 23.84 35.10 2.65
CA LYS A 18 24.79 35.71 3.61
C LYS A 18 24.11 36.09 4.93
N GLU A 19 22.85 36.53 4.86
CA GLU A 19 22.04 36.95 6.02
C GLU A 19 21.52 35.78 6.85
N TRP A 20 21.56 34.56 6.31
CA TRP A 20 21.06 33.37 7.02
C TRP A 20 22.12 32.87 8.00
N ARG A 21 21.69 32.35 9.13
CA ARG A 21 22.57 31.78 10.14
C ARG A 21 22.48 30.26 10.21
N THR A 22 23.60 29.64 10.56
CA THR A 22 23.65 28.21 10.91
C THR A 22 23.83 28.08 12.41
N CYS A 23 23.11 27.16 13.04
CA CYS A 23 23.28 26.85 14.45
C CYS A 23 22.82 25.40 14.74
N ARG A 24 23.17 24.90 15.92
CA ARG A 24 22.60 23.65 16.41
C ARG A 24 21.18 23.89 16.90
N LEU A 25 20.29 22.88 16.74
CA LEU A 25 18.88 23.00 17.15
C LEU A 25 18.73 23.35 18.64
N LYS A 26 19.59 22.78 19.50
CA LYS A 26 19.63 23.13 20.93
C LYS A 26 19.92 24.61 21.21
N GLY A 27 20.53 25.32 20.29
CA GLY A 27 20.83 26.77 20.42
C GLY A 27 19.59 27.67 20.23
N ILE A 28 18.50 27.12 19.67
CA ILE A 28 17.22 27.82 19.49
C ILE A 28 16.06 27.19 20.28
N ALA A 29 16.31 26.05 20.92
CA ALA A 29 15.35 25.33 21.72
C ALA A 29 15.20 26.01 23.09
N HIS A 30 13.96 26.27 23.49
CA HIS A 30 13.64 26.61 24.90
C HIS A 30 13.64 25.33 25.75
N SER A 31 13.18 24.22 25.17
CA SER A 31 13.26 22.89 25.78
C SER A 31 13.21 21.78 24.73
N LEU A 32 13.88 20.66 25.02
CA LEU A 32 13.80 19.39 24.33
C LEU A 32 13.51 18.30 25.36
N THR A 33 12.26 17.85 25.43
CA THR A 33 11.81 16.92 26.45
C THR A 33 11.07 15.73 25.87
N LYS A 34 11.20 14.55 26.51
CA LYS A 34 10.36 13.40 26.15
C LYS A 34 8.94 13.63 26.66
N GLY A 35 7.97 13.08 25.94
CA GLY A 35 6.56 13.08 26.33
C GLY A 35 6.25 12.15 27.51
N ASN A 36 4.98 11.81 27.66
CA ASN A 36 4.45 10.92 28.69
C ASN A 36 4.43 9.46 28.21
N GLY A 37 4.41 8.52 29.13
CA GLY A 37 4.32 7.09 28.79
C GLY A 37 2.88 6.66 28.44
N ILE A 38 2.29 7.21 27.37
CA ILE A 38 0.95 6.82 26.92
C ILE A 38 1.05 5.58 26.07
N THR A 39 0.50 4.45 26.53
CA THR A 39 0.47 3.17 25.83
C THR A 39 -0.72 3.09 24.86
N LYS A 40 -0.84 2.00 24.12
CA LYS A 40 -1.97 1.77 23.20
C LYS A 40 -3.27 1.54 23.97
N GLU A 41 -3.17 0.87 25.08
CA GLU A 41 -4.27 0.53 25.97
C GLU A 41 -4.82 1.74 26.74
N GLU A 42 -4.03 2.82 26.84
CA GLU A 42 -4.40 4.08 27.47
C GLU A 42 -4.98 5.11 26.48
N VAL A 43 -5.32 4.67 25.28
CA VAL A 43 -6.07 5.49 24.29
C VAL A 43 -7.52 5.05 24.30
N PHE A 44 -8.42 6.02 24.58
CA PHE A 44 -9.85 5.80 24.73
C PHE A 44 -10.64 6.66 23.74
N PRO A 45 -11.66 6.10 23.05
CA PRO A 45 -12.55 6.90 22.19
C PRO A 45 -13.27 8.02 22.95
N ASP A 46 -13.61 7.77 24.22
CA ASP A 46 -14.28 8.68 25.16
C ASP A 46 -13.30 9.43 26.09
N GLY A 47 -12.02 9.44 25.77
CA GLY A 47 -10.99 10.18 26.53
C GLY A 47 -11.26 11.68 26.59
N ASP A 48 -10.85 12.30 27.69
CA ASP A 48 -11.06 13.73 27.96
C ASP A 48 -9.90 14.61 27.48
N THR A 49 -8.73 14.03 27.27
CA THR A 49 -7.51 14.76 26.96
C THR A 49 -6.93 14.32 25.62
N PRO A 50 -6.81 15.26 24.63
CA PRO A 50 -6.22 14.93 23.33
C PRO A 50 -4.73 14.58 23.47
N CYS A 51 -4.29 13.58 22.72
CA CYS A 51 -2.91 13.11 22.76
C CYS A 51 -2.41 12.62 21.40
N VAL A 52 -1.06 12.53 21.25
CA VAL A 52 -0.37 11.96 20.11
C VAL A 52 0.61 10.90 20.60
N ARG A 53 0.65 9.74 19.94
CA ARG A 53 1.68 8.70 20.16
C ARG A 53 2.68 8.66 18.99
N TYR A 54 3.91 8.17 19.23
CA TYR A 54 4.97 8.20 18.20
C TYR A 54 4.59 7.50 16.89
N GLY A 55 3.89 6.36 16.96
CA GLY A 55 3.45 5.62 15.76
C GLY A 55 2.42 6.37 14.92
N GLU A 56 1.68 7.31 15.52
CA GLU A 56 0.73 8.15 14.81
C GLU A 56 1.40 9.23 13.97
N ILE A 57 2.62 9.66 14.35
CA ILE A 57 3.43 10.59 13.55
C ILE A 57 3.72 10.01 12.17
N TYR A 58 3.88 8.68 12.08
CA TYR A 58 4.13 8.00 10.81
C TYR A 58 2.84 7.75 10.00
N SER A 59 1.73 7.43 10.69
CA SER A 59 0.52 6.86 10.07
C SER A 59 -0.67 7.80 9.96
N LYS A 60 -0.77 8.83 10.82
CA LYS A 60 -1.97 9.67 10.93
C LYS A 60 -1.74 11.16 10.64
N TYR A 61 -0.48 11.61 10.65
CA TYR A 61 -0.13 13.02 10.50
C TYR A 61 0.88 13.24 9.37
N ASN A 62 0.70 14.36 8.68
CA ASN A 62 1.63 14.81 7.65
C ASN A 62 1.86 16.33 7.79
N GLY A 63 3.08 16.73 8.21
CA GLY A 63 3.45 18.13 8.36
C GLY A 63 2.77 18.83 9.55
N ALA A 64 1.99 19.88 9.28
CA ALA A 64 1.26 20.62 10.30
C ALA A 64 -0.11 19.99 10.61
N PHE A 65 -0.53 20.01 11.87
CA PHE A 65 -1.86 19.52 12.28
C PHE A 65 -2.50 20.39 13.35
N ILE A 66 -3.85 20.39 13.37
CA ILE A 66 -4.66 21.21 14.26
C ILE A 66 -5.28 20.39 15.39
N GLU A 67 -5.67 19.13 15.10
CA GLU A 67 -6.41 18.28 16.04
C GLU A 67 -5.72 16.94 16.25
N CYS A 68 -5.67 16.48 17.50
CA CYS A 68 -5.20 15.14 17.82
C CYS A 68 -6.25 14.09 17.41
N LYS A 69 -5.76 13.02 16.78
CA LYS A 69 -6.62 11.89 16.35
C LYS A 69 -6.90 10.88 17.47
N SER A 70 -6.23 11.01 18.60
CA SER A 70 -6.37 10.12 19.76
C SER A 70 -6.61 10.93 21.03
N LYS A 71 -7.26 10.29 22.00
CA LYS A 71 -7.53 10.85 23.33
C LYS A 71 -7.13 9.86 24.41
N THR A 72 -6.72 10.36 25.55
CA THR A 72 -6.44 9.59 26.77
C THR A 72 -7.23 10.17 27.95
N ARG A 73 -7.09 9.56 29.13
CA ARG A 73 -7.63 10.06 30.38
C ARG A 73 -6.49 10.57 31.24
N LYS A 74 -6.60 11.82 31.69
CA LYS A 74 -5.54 12.49 32.45
C LYS A 74 -5.28 11.83 33.82
N ASP A 75 -6.32 11.32 34.46
CA ASP A 75 -6.29 10.74 35.81
C ASP A 75 -5.45 9.45 35.91
N ILE A 76 -5.25 8.73 34.80
CA ILE A 76 -4.45 7.50 34.79
C ILE A 76 -2.94 7.74 34.55
N LEU A 77 -2.53 8.97 34.22
CA LEU A 77 -1.17 9.29 33.86
C LEU A 77 -0.33 9.71 35.06
N ALA A 78 0.84 9.08 35.24
CA ALA A 78 1.79 9.42 36.30
C ALA A 78 2.40 10.83 36.15
N SER A 79 2.46 11.34 34.92
CA SER A 79 2.94 12.70 34.63
C SER A 79 2.24 13.26 33.39
N THR A 80 2.19 14.59 33.26
CA THR A 80 1.60 15.28 32.12
C THR A 80 2.61 16.23 31.50
N ARG A 81 2.98 15.95 30.23
CA ARG A 81 3.80 16.86 29.43
C ARG A 81 3.03 17.30 28.22
N TYR A 82 2.64 18.55 28.25
CA TYR A 82 1.83 19.17 27.21
C TYR A 82 2.69 19.75 26.10
N PHE A 83 2.20 19.63 24.90
CA PHE A 83 2.60 20.45 23.76
C PHE A 83 1.48 21.42 23.41
N ASN A 84 1.88 22.55 22.83
CA ASN A 84 1.00 23.67 22.50
C ASN A 84 1.26 24.16 21.07
N PHE A 85 0.55 25.18 20.65
CA PHE A 85 0.77 25.83 19.36
C PHE A 85 2.27 26.12 19.13
N GLY A 86 2.76 25.73 17.97
CA GLY A 86 4.14 25.94 17.53
C GLY A 86 5.14 24.87 17.98
N ASP A 87 4.77 23.99 18.91
CA ASP A 87 5.68 22.92 19.33
C ASP A 87 5.86 21.86 18.23
N ILE A 88 7.09 21.40 18.04
CA ILE A 88 7.41 20.33 17.09
C ILE A 88 7.59 19.02 17.83
N LEU A 89 6.96 17.95 17.30
CA LEU A 89 6.96 16.61 17.86
C LEU A 89 7.78 15.70 16.97
N PHE A 90 8.82 15.06 17.51
CA PHE A 90 9.63 14.07 16.79
C PHE A 90 9.27 12.67 17.27
N ALA A 91 9.17 11.72 16.34
CA ALA A 91 9.12 10.31 16.68
C ALA A 91 10.51 9.83 17.12
N GLY A 92 10.67 9.54 18.41
CA GLY A 92 11.92 9.06 19.00
C GLY A 92 12.25 7.62 18.64
N THR A 93 11.28 6.88 18.06
CA THR A 93 11.38 5.46 17.69
C THR A 93 10.81 5.26 16.30
N GLY A 94 11.41 4.42 15.47
CA GLY A 94 10.97 4.08 14.11
C GLY A 94 11.39 2.68 13.68
N GLU A 95 10.80 2.18 12.60
CA GLU A 95 11.13 0.90 12.00
C GLU A 95 12.19 1.03 10.88
N LEU A 96 12.26 2.20 10.24
CA LEU A 96 13.17 2.49 9.14
C LEU A 96 14.19 3.54 9.57
N VAL A 97 15.46 3.32 9.22
CA VAL A 97 16.54 4.26 9.47
C VAL A 97 16.32 5.58 8.73
N GLU A 98 15.79 5.46 7.50
CA GLU A 98 15.55 6.58 6.60
C GLU A 98 14.45 7.53 7.08
N GLU A 99 13.61 7.09 8.01
CA GLU A 99 12.47 7.86 8.54
C GLU A 99 12.62 8.23 10.03
N ILE A 100 13.71 7.81 10.68
CA ILE A 100 13.89 8.06 12.11
C ILE A 100 13.84 9.56 12.42
N GLY A 101 13.17 9.91 13.50
CA GLY A 101 13.02 11.30 13.91
C GLY A 101 12.11 12.11 12.98
N LYS A 102 11.19 11.45 12.22
CA LYS A 102 10.12 12.15 11.50
C LYS A 102 9.41 13.12 12.46
N ASN A 103 9.15 14.33 12.02
CA ASN A 103 8.55 15.35 12.86
C ASN A 103 7.28 15.94 12.24
N ILE A 104 6.42 16.41 13.13
CA ILE A 104 5.18 17.12 12.84
C ILE A 104 5.11 18.38 13.71
N VAL A 105 4.36 19.38 13.30
CA VAL A 105 4.16 20.62 14.06
C VAL A 105 2.70 20.81 14.42
N TYR A 106 2.46 21.16 15.67
CA TYR A 106 1.11 21.46 16.15
C TYR A 106 0.77 22.93 15.94
N VAL A 107 -0.34 23.21 15.26
CA VAL A 107 -0.84 24.56 15.00
C VAL A 107 -2.27 24.77 15.52
N GLY A 108 -2.75 23.88 16.40
CA GLY A 108 -4.04 24.02 17.07
C GLY A 108 -3.95 24.86 18.35
N VAL A 109 -5.11 25.11 18.95
CA VAL A 109 -5.24 26.02 20.11
C VAL A 109 -5.33 25.28 21.45
N THR A 110 -5.56 23.96 21.44
CA THR A 110 -5.76 23.15 22.65
C THR A 110 -4.44 22.57 23.12
N SER A 111 -4.15 22.59 24.43
CA SER A 111 -3.00 21.87 24.98
C SER A 111 -3.22 20.37 24.89
N CYS A 112 -2.27 19.65 24.33
CA CYS A 112 -2.35 18.21 24.07
C CYS A 112 -1.18 17.45 24.71
N LEU A 113 -1.34 16.15 24.96
CA LEU A 113 -0.32 15.31 25.58
C LEU A 113 0.47 14.53 24.51
N ALA A 114 1.79 14.40 24.71
CA ALA A 114 2.67 13.60 23.87
C ALA A 114 3.02 12.27 24.53
N GLY A 115 2.99 11.17 23.77
CA GLY A 115 3.42 9.84 24.22
C GLY A 115 4.91 9.76 24.56
N GLY A 116 5.31 8.69 25.27
CA GLY A 116 6.65 8.57 25.87
C GLY A 116 7.83 8.58 24.90
N ASP A 117 7.63 8.06 23.69
CA ASP A 117 8.64 8.02 22.63
C ASP A 117 8.54 9.22 21.66
N ILE A 118 7.87 10.28 22.09
CA ILE A 118 7.84 11.56 21.37
C ILE A 118 8.81 12.52 22.06
N ILE A 119 9.60 13.24 21.27
CA ILE A 119 10.46 14.34 21.73
C ILE A 119 9.73 15.64 21.35
N ILE A 120 9.48 16.50 22.35
CA ILE A 120 8.82 17.80 22.20
C ILE A 120 9.90 18.87 22.12
N LEU A 121 9.93 19.63 21.03
CA LEU A 121 10.76 20.82 20.87
C LEU A 121 9.89 22.07 21.06
N LYS A 122 10.25 22.91 22.04
CA LYS A 122 9.70 24.26 22.24
C LYS A 122 10.69 25.30 21.75
N HIS A 123 10.25 26.26 20.94
CA HIS A 123 11.10 27.26 20.30
C HIS A 123 10.33 28.55 19.96
N SER A 124 11.03 29.57 19.46
CA SER A 124 10.45 30.85 19.00
C SER A 124 10.63 31.12 17.50
N GLN A 125 11.00 30.10 16.70
CA GLN A 125 11.08 30.22 15.25
C GLN A 125 9.68 30.09 14.64
N ASN A 126 9.53 30.41 13.33
CA ASN A 126 8.30 30.05 12.62
C ASN A 126 8.10 28.51 12.67
N PRO A 127 7.00 28.00 13.21
CA PRO A 127 6.85 26.57 13.48
C PRO A 127 6.73 25.75 12.20
N VAL A 128 6.05 26.26 11.19
CA VAL A 128 5.85 25.57 9.92
C VAL A 128 7.15 25.53 9.12
N PHE A 129 7.86 26.66 9.02
CA PHE A 129 9.18 26.70 8.38
C PHE A 129 10.15 25.68 9.03
N LEU A 130 10.25 25.71 10.36
CA LEU A 130 11.17 24.84 11.09
C LEU A 130 10.77 23.37 10.91
N ASN A 131 9.48 23.05 10.84
CA ASN A 131 8.98 21.70 10.56
C ASN A 131 9.44 21.23 9.16
N TYR A 132 9.33 22.07 8.12
CA TYR A 132 9.85 21.76 6.78
C TYR A 132 11.37 21.57 6.78
N ALA A 133 12.10 22.48 7.42
CA ALA A 133 13.55 22.39 7.51
C ALA A 133 14.01 21.09 8.17
N LEU A 134 13.34 20.68 9.27
CA LEU A 134 13.65 19.47 10.02
C LEU A 134 13.20 18.18 9.34
N ASN A 135 12.23 18.22 8.40
CA ASN A 135 11.85 17.08 7.54
C ASN A 135 12.57 17.05 6.18
N SER A 136 13.39 18.05 5.90
CA SER A 136 14.17 18.08 4.65
C SER A 136 15.22 16.97 4.61
N GLN A 137 15.67 16.65 3.39
CA GLN A 137 16.67 15.60 3.16
C GLN A 137 17.95 15.81 3.95
N TYR A 138 18.43 17.06 4.06
CA TYR A 138 19.67 17.36 4.81
C TYR A 138 19.51 17.10 6.33
N ALA A 139 18.35 17.39 6.88
CA ALA A 139 18.06 17.11 8.29
C ALA A 139 17.89 15.61 8.53
N GLN A 140 17.23 14.91 7.58
CA GLN A 140 17.03 13.46 7.67
C GLN A 140 18.36 12.70 7.58
N SER A 141 19.30 13.13 6.73
CA SER A 141 20.64 12.55 6.65
C SER A 141 21.40 12.69 7.97
N GLN A 142 21.22 13.78 8.71
CA GLN A 142 21.81 13.93 10.05
C GLN A 142 21.17 13.01 11.08
N LYS A 143 19.83 12.86 11.06
CA LYS A 143 19.08 11.99 12.00
C LYS A 143 19.43 10.51 11.80
N SER A 144 19.68 10.09 10.58
CA SER A 144 20.01 8.70 10.22
C SER A 144 21.51 8.38 10.31
N CYS A 145 22.36 9.39 10.43
CA CYS A 145 23.82 9.22 10.48
C CYS A 145 24.26 8.30 11.62
N GLY A 146 25.07 7.29 11.30
CA GLY A 146 25.57 6.31 12.27
C GLY A 146 24.52 5.32 12.81
N LYS A 147 23.28 5.36 12.31
CA LYS A 147 22.23 4.39 12.71
C LYS A 147 22.38 3.09 11.92
N ALA A 148 22.32 1.97 12.62
CA ALA A 148 22.29 0.65 12.01
C ALA A 148 20.84 0.18 11.81
N LYS A 149 20.60 -0.62 10.75
CA LYS A 149 19.30 -1.25 10.50
C LYS A 149 19.07 -2.38 11.51
N LEU A 150 18.53 -2.03 12.67
CA LEU A 150 18.05 -2.97 13.68
C LEU A 150 16.53 -3.18 13.52
N LYS A 151 15.95 -4.07 14.33
CA LYS A 151 14.49 -4.29 14.33
C LYS A 151 13.72 -3.01 14.65
N VAL A 152 14.29 -2.13 15.47
CA VAL A 152 13.76 -0.81 15.84
C VAL A 152 14.93 0.15 15.93
N VAL A 153 14.76 1.37 15.43
CA VAL A 153 15.77 2.44 15.47
C VAL A 153 15.30 3.53 16.43
N HIS A 154 16.23 4.07 17.22
CA HIS A 154 15.95 5.14 18.19
C HIS A 154 16.76 6.38 17.90
N ILE A 155 16.20 7.55 18.26
CA ILE A 155 16.89 8.83 18.31
C ILE A 155 16.59 9.53 19.65
N SER A 156 17.61 10.10 20.25
CA SER A 156 17.49 10.76 21.55
C SER A 156 17.28 12.27 21.41
N SER A 157 16.82 12.91 22.50
CA SER A 157 16.68 14.37 22.57
C SER A 157 18.04 15.07 22.36
N SER A 158 19.14 14.47 22.83
CA SER A 158 20.48 15.01 22.60
C SER A 158 20.87 15.00 21.12
N GLU A 159 20.65 13.90 20.42
CA GLU A 159 20.92 13.78 18.98
C GLU A 159 20.06 14.76 18.17
N ILE A 160 18.77 14.91 18.51
CA ILE A 160 17.91 15.94 17.92
C ILE A 160 18.45 17.34 18.19
N GLY A 161 18.88 17.61 19.42
CA GLY A 161 19.48 18.91 19.80
C GLY A 161 20.75 19.26 19.06
N ASP A 162 21.52 18.28 18.63
CA ASP A 162 22.78 18.47 17.89
C ASP A 162 22.59 18.65 16.39
N LEU A 163 21.37 18.49 15.85
CA LEU A 163 21.08 18.74 14.43
C LEU A 163 21.48 20.19 14.06
N GLN A 164 22.20 20.33 12.99
CA GLN A 164 22.50 21.63 12.41
C GLN A 164 21.33 22.12 11.58
N VAL A 165 20.88 23.33 11.83
CA VAL A 165 19.77 23.99 11.15
C VAL A 165 20.21 25.31 10.54
N ILE A 166 19.56 25.66 9.44
CA ILE A 166 19.76 26.93 8.74
C ILE A 166 18.53 27.78 8.97
N LEU A 167 18.74 29.02 9.36
CA LEU A 167 17.65 29.91 9.77
C LEU A 167 17.73 31.24 9.03
N PRO A 168 16.77 31.55 8.16
CA PRO A 168 16.51 32.90 7.67
C PRO A 168 15.99 33.82 8.78
N PRO A 169 15.91 35.13 8.53
CA PRO A 169 15.15 36.07 9.36
C PRO A 169 13.69 35.60 9.49
N LEU A 170 13.02 35.89 10.63
CA LEU A 170 11.65 35.39 10.90
C LEU A 170 10.64 35.80 9.82
N SER A 171 10.75 37.00 9.26
CA SER A 171 9.90 37.46 8.16
C SER A 171 10.04 36.59 6.90
N GLU A 172 11.25 36.13 6.62
CA GLU A 172 11.53 35.25 5.48
C GLU A 172 11.10 33.80 5.78
N GLN A 173 11.29 33.32 7.01
CA GLN A 173 10.72 32.04 7.45
C GLN A 173 9.20 31.98 7.19
N GLN A 174 8.47 33.05 7.50
CA GLN A 174 7.03 33.11 7.26
C GLN A 174 6.69 33.04 5.75
N LYS A 175 7.44 33.79 4.92
CA LYS A 175 7.22 33.74 3.45
C LYS A 175 7.48 32.35 2.90
N ILE A 176 8.57 31.71 3.31
CA ILE A 176 8.93 30.36 2.87
C ILE A 176 7.89 29.35 3.34
N ALA A 177 7.45 29.44 4.60
CA ALA A 177 6.41 28.56 5.13
C ALA A 177 5.12 28.64 4.32
N ASN A 178 4.61 29.85 4.07
CA ASN A 178 3.39 30.07 3.30
C ASN A 178 3.52 29.55 1.86
N TYR A 179 4.69 29.76 1.24
CA TYR A 179 4.94 29.26 -0.11
C TYR A 179 4.99 27.74 -0.16
N LEU A 180 5.70 27.11 0.77
CA LEU A 180 5.81 25.65 0.85
C LEU A 180 4.48 25.00 1.19
N ASP A 181 3.69 25.57 2.11
CA ASP A 181 2.36 25.05 2.40
C ASP A 181 1.47 25.04 1.15
N LYS A 182 1.49 26.13 0.36
CA LYS A 182 0.75 26.21 -0.89
C LYS A 182 1.24 25.16 -1.89
N VAL A 183 2.53 25.17 -2.24
CA VAL A 183 3.08 24.29 -3.29
C VAL A 183 3.03 22.82 -2.88
N CYS A 184 3.37 22.49 -1.62
CA CYS A 184 3.28 21.11 -1.14
C CYS A 184 1.83 20.63 -1.07
N GLY A 185 0.87 21.50 -0.72
CA GLY A 185 -0.55 21.19 -0.77
C GLY A 185 -1.01 20.86 -2.19
N GLU A 186 -0.68 21.71 -3.17
CA GLU A 186 -0.99 21.46 -4.59
C GLU A 186 -0.38 20.13 -5.10
N VAL A 187 0.85 19.81 -4.69
CA VAL A 187 1.50 18.53 -5.04
C VAL A 187 0.80 17.35 -4.37
N ASP A 188 0.42 17.46 -3.10
CA ASP A 188 -0.30 16.40 -2.38
C ASP A 188 -1.69 16.13 -3.02
N GLU A 189 -2.41 17.17 -3.45
CA GLU A 189 -3.66 17.03 -4.19
C GLU A 189 -3.45 16.33 -5.54
N MET A 190 -2.37 16.67 -6.27
CA MET A 190 -2.04 16.00 -7.53
C MET A 190 -1.70 14.51 -7.30
N ILE A 191 -0.97 14.18 -6.24
CA ILE A 191 -0.68 12.77 -5.87
C ILE A 191 -1.97 12.03 -5.57
N ALA A 192 -2.86 12.57 -4.74
CA ALA A 192 -4.13 11.96 -4.39
C ALA A 192 -5.01 11.72 -5.63
N LEU A 193 -5.03 12.66 -6.58
CA LEU A 193 -5.74 12.50 -7.85
C LEU A 193 -5.15 11.36 -8.69
N GLN A 194 -3.81 11.24 -8.78
CA GLN A 194 -3.20 10.11 -9.49
C GLN A 194 -3.52 8.77 -8.83
N GLU A 195 -3.51 8.69 -7.50
CA GLU A 195 -3.89 7.48 -6.75
C GLU A 195 -5.36 7.11 -7.00
N GLN A 196 -6.26 8.07 -6.99
CA GLN A 196 -7.67 7.84 -7.35
C GLN A 196 -7.82 7.30 -8.78
N MET A 197 -7.14 7.92 -9.75
CA MET A 197 -7.17 7.46 -11.14
C MET A 197 -6.66 6.02 -11.30
N ILE A 198 -5.66 5.60 -10.51
CA ILE A 198 -5.17 4.21 -10.49
C ILE A 198 -6.27 3.26 -10.01
N GLU A 199 -6.99 3.61 -8.95
CA GLU A 199 -8.09 2.77 -8.45
C GLU A 199 -9.26 2.70 -9.44
N GLU A 200 -9.60 3.78 -10.11
CA GLU A 200 -10.59 3.81 -11.18
C GLU A 200 -10.18 2.94 -12.39
N LEU A 201 -8.90 3.00 -12.81
CA LEU A 201 -8.37 2.14 -13.86
C LEU A 201 -8.41 0.65 -13.49
N LYS A 202 -8.11 0.30 -12.24
CA LYS A 202 -8.24 -1.08 -11.74
C LYS A 202 -9.69 -1.55 -11.76
N ALA A 203 -10.64 -0.71 -11.33
CA ALA A 203 -12.06 -1.01 -11.37
C ALA A 203 -12.55 -1.18 -12.82
N TYR A 204 -12.14 -0.28 -13.72
CA TYR A 204 -12.44 -0.37 -15.15
C TYR A 204 -11.91 -1.66 -15.77
N LYS A 205 -10.65 -2.05 -15.45
CA LYS A 205 -10.07 -3.33 -15.88
C LYS A 205 -10.95 -4.53 -15.50
N GLN A 206 -11.44 -4.55 -14.26
CA GLN A 206 -12.35 -5.62 -13.79
C GLN A 206 -13.70 -5.60 -14.52
N SER A 207 -14.25 -4.41 -14.81
CA SER A 207 -15.50 -4.26 -15.59
C SER A 207 -15.33 -4.80 -17.00
N VAL A 208 -14.26 -4.39 -17.71
CA VAL A 208 -13.94 -4.86 -19.06
C VAL A 208 -13.83 -6.38 -19.13
N ILE A 209 -13.11 -7.00 -18.18
CA ILE A 209 -12.99 -8.46 -18.12
C ILE A 209 -14.37 -9.08 -17.90
N THR A 210 -15.13 -8.60 -16.92
CA THR A 210 -16.45 -9.16 -16.57
C THR A 210 -17.41 -9.06 -17.75
N GLU A 211 -17.52 -7.91 -18.38
CA GLU A 211 -18.39 -7.73 -19.57
C GLU A 211 -17.99 -8.65 -20.72
N ALA A 212 -16.71 -8.69 -21.05
CA ALA A 212 -16.24 -9.51 -22.16
C ALA A 212 -16.51 -11.02 -21.94
N VAL A 213 -16.30 -11.55 -20.74
CA VAL A 213 -16.51 -12.99 -20.46
C VAL A 213 -17.96 -13.36 -20.17
N THR A 214 -18.85 -12.40 -19.95
CA THR A 214 -20.27 -12.71 -19.68
C THR A 214 -21.19 -12.29 -20.80
N LYS A 215 -20.85 -11.24 -21.58
CA LYS A 215 -21.70 -10.67 -22.64
C LYS A 215 -21.10 -10.75 -24.04
N GLY A 216 -19.82 -11.20 -24.16
CA GLY A 216 -19.10 -11.21 -25.43
C GLY A 216 -18.68 -9.81 -25.88
N LEU A 217 -18.20 -9.70 -27.12
CA LEU A 217 -17.68 -8.45 -27.69
C LEU A 217 -18.66 -7.71 -28.62
N ASN A 218 -19.73 -8.40 -29.05
CA ASN A 218 -20.72 -7.80 -29.97
C ASN A 218 -21.82 -7.09 -29.17
N PRO A 219 -21.86 -5.73 -29.14
CA PRO A 219 -22.86 -4.99 -28.38
C PRO A 219 -24.28 -5.11 -28.97
N ASN A 220 -24.41 -5.62 -30.20
CA ASN A 220 -25.68 -5.83 -30.89
C ASN A 220 -26.15 -7.31 -30.91
N ALA A 221 -25.46 -8.19 -30.17
CA ALA A 221 -25.86 -9.58 -30.07
C ALA A 221 -27.25 -9.68 -29.39
N PRO A 222 -28.18 -10.52 -29.90
CA PRO A 222 -29.39 -10.83 -29.17
C PRO A 222 -29.04 -11.46 -27.81
N MET A 223 -29.63 -10.93 -26.74
CA MET A 223 -29.36 -11.36 -25.37
C MET A 223 -30.54 -12.11 -24.80
N ARG A 224 -30.28 -13.06 -23.90
CA ARG A 224 -31.29 -13.75 -23.11
C ARG A 224 -30.89 -13.81 -21.65
N ASP A 225 -31.85 -13.85 -20.76
CA ASP A 225 -31.59 -14.13 -19.36
C ASP A 225 -31.00 -15.56 -19.22
N SER A 226 -29.86 -15.64 -18.52
CA SER A 226 -29.25 -16.93 -18.24
C SER A 226 -30.00 -17.76 -17.18
N GLY A 227 -30.85 -17.13 -16.38
CA GLY A 227 -31.43 -17.70 -15.18
C GLY A 227 -30.47 -17.88 -14.02
N ILE A 228 -29.27 -17.27 -14.09
CA ILE A 228 -28.18 -17.35 -13.10
C ILE A 228 -27.81 -15.95 -12.64
N ASP A 229 -28.11 -15.61 -11.39
CA ASP A 229 -27.97 -14.25 -10.84
C ASP A 229 -26.58 -13.64 -11.03
N TRP A 230 -25.50 -14.44 -10.89
CA TRP A 230 -24.14 -13.92 -10.99
C TRP A 230 -23.69 -13.66 -12.44
N ILE A 231 -24.37 -14.24 -13.43
CA ILE A 231 -24.08 -14.03 -14.86
C ILE A 231 -25.00 -12.94 -15.42
N GLY A 232 -26.30 -13.00 -15.11
CA GLY A 232 -27.33 -12.16 -15.70
C GLY A 232 -27.63 -12.54 -17.14
N GLU A 233 -27.65 -11.56 -18.04
CA GLU A 233 -27.91 -11.79 -19.48
C GLU A 233 -26.66 -12.27 -20.20
N ILE A 234 -26.86 -13.21 -21.15
CA ILE A 234 -25.83 -13.74 -22.05
C ILE A 234 -26.32 -13.70 -23.49
N PRO A 235 -25.44 -13.73 -24.51
CA PRO A 235 -25.81 -13.90 -25.91
C PRO A 235 -26.67 -15.15 -26.10
N GLU A 236 -27.77 -15.04 -26.87
CA GLU A 236 -28.74 -16.15 -27.05
C GLU A 236 -28.11 -17.45 -27.56
N HIS A 237 -27.08 -17.35 -28.40
CA HIS A 237 -26.36 -18.47 -28.99
C HIS A 237 -25.41 -19.19 -28.03
N TRP A 238 -25.11 -18.60 -26.83
CA TRP A 238 -24.28 -19.25 -25.84
C TRP A 238 -25.07 -20.35 -25.10
N LYS A 239 -24.36 -21.45 -24.81
CA LYS A 239 -24.91 -22.54 -23.97
C LYS A 239 -24.51 -22.29 -22.52
N LEU A 240 -25.21 -22.97 -21.62
CA LEU A 240 -24.90 -23.07 -20.18
C LEU A 240 -24.67 -24.53 -19.83
N GLU A 241 -23.55 -24.80 -19.18
CA GLU A 241 -23.24 -26.16 -18.73
C GLU A 241 -22.48 -26.13 -17.39
N PRO A 242 -22.68 -27.15 -16.51
CA PRO A 242 -21.88 -27.30 -15.29
C PRO A 242 -20.37 -27.45 -15.57
N ILE A 243 -19.55 -26.84 -14.72
CA ILE A 243 -18.06 -26.89 -14.82
C ILE A 243 -17.55 -28.32 -14.94
N LYS A 244 -18.16 -29.29 -14.22
CA LYS A 244 -17.73 -30.69 -14.24
C LYS A 244 -17.86 -31.39 -15.60
N TYR A 245 -18.63 -30.85 -16.54
CA TYR A 245 -18.74 -31.37 -17.91
C TYR A 245 -17.76 -30.69 -18.89
N CYS A 246 -17.13 -29.61 -18.46
CA CYS A 246 -16.16 -28.86 -19.25
C CYS A 246 -14.72 -29.16 -18.80
N PHE A 247 -14.54 -29.44 -17.52
CA PHE A 247 -13.21 -29.59 -16.92
C PHE A 247 -13.06 -30.90 -16.14
N GLY A 248 -11.93 -31.57 -16.34
CA GLY A 248 -11.45 -32.64 -15.50
C GLY A 248 -10.65 -32.13 -14.33
N ARG A 249 -10.68 -32.84 -13.20
CA ARG A 249 -9.83 -32.58 -12.06
C ARG A 249 -8.53 -33.37 -12.20
N ARG A 250 -7.39 -32.67 -12.17
CA ARG A 250 -6.10 -33.32 -12.06
C ARG A 250 -5.84 -33.68 -10.60
N SER A 251 -5.68 -34.95 -10.29
CA SER A 251 -5.32 -35.46 -8.97
C SER A 251 -3.95 -36.14 -8.94
N GLU A 252 -3.16 -35.92 -10.00
CA GLU A 252 -1.85 -36.52 -10.16
C GLU A 252 -0.87 -35.98 -9.12
N LYS A 253 -0.34 -36.88 -8.29
CA LYS A 253 0.71 -36.57 -7.32
C LYS A 253 2.08 -36.61 -8.01
N ASN A 254 3.03 -35.86 -7.48
CA ASN A 254 4.41 -35.88 -7.91
C ASN A 254 5.17 -37.10 -7.35
N ASN A 255 4.59 -38.29 -7.51
CA ASN A 255 5.16 -39.56 -7.06
C ASN A 255 5.05 -40.63 -8.16
N PRO A 256 6.18 -41.08 -8.72
CA PRO A 256 7.57 -40.66 -8.44
C PRO A 256 7.81 -39.19 -8.78
N VAL A 257 8.81 -38.54 -8.15
CA VAL A 257 9.12 -37.14 -8.35
C VAL A 257 9.44 -36.83 -9.80
N LYS A 258 8.53 -36.15 -10.51
CA LYS A 258 8.69 -35.72 -11.91
C LYS A 258 9.32 -34.33 -12.02
N THR A 259 9.11 -33.47 -11.03
CA THR A 259 9.67 -32.13 -11.01
C THR A 259 9.90 -31.64 -9.58
N LYS A 260 10.90 -30.78 -9.41
CA LYS A 260 11.14 -30.02 -8.19
C LYS A 260 10.73 -28.53 -8.33
N GLU A 261 10.24 -28.15 -9.52
CA GLU A 261 9.77 -26.80 -9.75
C GLU A 261 8.51 -26.54 -8.93
N ARG A 262 8.52 -25.47 -8.17
CA ARG A 262 7.43 -25.06 -7.29
C ARG A 262 6.66 -23.90 -7.91
N LEU A 263 5.34 -24.02 -7.95
CA LEU A 263 4.46 -22.95 -8.43
C LEU A 263 3.80 -22.23 -7.26
N SER A 264 3.69 -20.93 -7.40
CA SER A 264 2.97 -20.05 -6.49
C SER A 264 1.70 -19.56 -7.18
N LEU A 265 0.60 -19.55 -6.45
CA LEU A 265 -0.64 -18.90 -6.88
C LEU A 265 -0.85 -17.65 -6.05
N SER A 266 -0.95 -16.49 -6.70
CA SER A 266 -1.26 -15.21 -6.09
C SER A 266 -2.48 -14.55 -6.75
N ILE A 267 -3.13 -13.64 -6.02
CA ILE A 267 -4.30 -12.90 -6.51
C ILE A 267 -3.91 -12.01 -7.69
N ASP A 268 -2.76 -11.35 -7.60
CA ASP A 268 -2.35 -10.30 -8.55
C ASP A 268 -1.69 -10.87 -9.82
N LYS A 269 -0.89 -11.96 -9.67
CA LYS A 269 -0.05 -12.51 -10.75
C LYS A 269 -0.51 -13.87 -11.26
N GLY A 270 -1.58 -14.44 -10.66
CA GLY A 270 -2.00 -15.81 -10.98
C GLY A 270 -0.91 -16.84 -10.62
N VAL A 271 -0.68 -17.81 -11.51
CA VAL A 271 0.35 -18.86 -11.34
C VAL A 271 1.71 -18.36 -11.82
N THR A 272 2.70 -18.38 -10.94
CA THR A 272 4.10 -18.01 -11.22
C THR A 272 5.05 -19.06 -10.65
N LEU A 273 6.32 -18.99 -11.07
CA LEU A 273 7.37 -19.77 -10.40
C LEU A 273 7.55 -19.26 -8.96
N TYR A 274 7.71 -20.17 -8.01
CA TYR A 274 7.86 -19.77 -6.60
C TYR A 274 9.14 -18.96 -6.35
N ALA A 275 10.20 -19.26 -7.11
CA ALA A 275 11.46 -18.51 -7.04
C ALA A 275 11.32 -17.02 -7.39
N GLU A 276 10.32 -16.64 -8.18
CA GLU A 276 10.01 -15.24 -8.50
C GLU A 276 9.36 -14.49 -7.33
N LYS A 277 8.80 -15.23 -6.36
CA LYS A 277 8.10 -14.65 -5.22
C LYS A 277 9.00 -14.38 -4.03
N THR A 278 9.98 -15.25 -3.78
CA THR A 278 10.84 -15.17 -2.59
C THR A 278 12.13 -15.94 -2.80
N THR A 279 13.19 -15.43 -2.21
CA THR A 279 14.49 -16.13 -2.12
C THR A 279 14.53 -17.12 -0.93
N ASN A 280 13.58 -17.05 -0.01
CA ASN A 280 13.49 -17.96 1.14
C ASN A 280 12.68 -19.20 0.75
N LEU A 281 13.39 -20.27 0.39
CA LEU A 281 12.83 -21.56 -0.02
C LEU A 281 12.53 -22.50 1.17
N ASP A 282 12.94 -22.16 2.40
CA ASP A 282 12.86 -23.02 3.59
C ASP A 282 11.43 -23.28 4.10
N ARG A 283 10.44 -22.58 3.57
CA ARG A 283 9.02 -22.75 3.95
C ARG A 283 8.35 -23.99 3.40
N PHE A 284 9.02 -24.73 2.52
CA PHE A 284 8.47 -25.93 1.91
C PHE A 284 9.03 -27.19 2.55
N LYS A 285 8.18 -28.21 2.67
CA LYS A 285 8.65 -29.55 3.02
C LYS A 285 9.54 -30.08 1.89
N ASP A 286 10.63 -30.73 2.24
CA ASP A 286 11.55 -31.32 1.27
C ASP A 286 10.97 -32.56 0.55
N ASP A 287 9.87 -33.09 1.07
CA ASP A 287 9.14 -34.20 0.43
C ASP A 287 8.22 -33.69 -0.69
N PHE A 288 8.74 -33.72 -1.89
CA PHE A 288 8.01 -33.33 -3.10
C PHE A 288 6.93 -34.34 -3.53
N THR A 289 6.92 -35.55 -2.98
CA THR A 289 5.96 -36.61 -3.36
C THR A 289 4.54 -36.30 -2.94
N GLN A 290 4.36 -35.44 -1.93
CA GLN A 290 3.06 -35.04 -1.39
C GLN A 290 2.35 -33.97 -2.22
N TYR A 291 3.11 -33.29 -3.10
CA TYR A 291 2.56 -32.21 -3.92
C TYR A 291 1.75 -32.76 -5.10
N GLN A 292 0.83 -31.94 -5.58
CA GLN A 292 0.07 -32.19 -6.80
C GLN A 292 0.79 -31.51 -7.98
N LEU A 293 0.69 -32.14 -9.15
CA LEU A 293 1.23 -31.57 -10.40
C LEU A 293 0.22 -30.64 -11.06
N ALA A 294 0.73 -29.57 -11.65
CA ALA A 294 0.04 -28.73 -12.61
C ALA A 294 0.87 -28.63 -13.88
N TYR A 295 0.20 -28.56 -15.02
CA TYR A 295 0.81 -28.49 -16.34
C TYR A 295 0.44 -27.17 -17.04
N PRO A 296 1.13 -26.81 -18.13
CA PRO A 296 0.70 -25.70 -18.97
C PRO A 296 -0.76 -25.88 -19.41
N ASN A 297 -1.54 -24.81 -19.39
CA ASN A 297 -2.99 -24.75 -19.63
C ASN A 297 -3.89 -25.39 -18.56
N ASP A 298 -3.34 -25.84 -17.43
CA ASP A 298 -4.17 -26.14 -16.27
C ASP A 298 -4.60 -24.84 -15.56
N ILE A 299 -5.82 -24.77 -15.08
CA ILE A 299 -6.30 -23.71 -14.20
C ILE A 299 -6.09 -24.18 -12.76
N VAL A 300 -5.36 -23.39 -11.99
CA VAL A 300 -5.09 -23.67 -10.57
C VAL A 300 -5.95 -22.77 -9.71
N LEU A 301 -6.68 -23.35 -8.74
CA LEU A 301 -7.57 -22.65 -7.84
C LEU A 301 -7.19 -22.99 -6.39
N ASN A 302 -7.01 -21.98 -5.56
CA ASN A 302 -6.87 -22.21 -4.12
C ASN A 302 -8.26 -22.27 -3.48
N CYS A 303 -8.72 -23.45 -3.09
CA CYS A 303 -10.06 -23.68 -2.58
C CYS A 303 -10.44 -22.85 -1.34
N MET A 304 -9.47 -22.27 -0.63
CA MET A 304 -9.70 -21.39 0.53
C MET A 304 -9.63 -19.90 0.16
N ASN A 305 -8.95 -19.55 -0.94
CA ASN A 305 -8.69 -18.16 -1.34
C ASN A 305 -9.24 -17.83 -2.74
N MET A 306 -9.95 -18.75 -3.41
CA MET A 306 -10.63 -18.46 -4.67
C MET A 306 -11.69 -17.35 -4.50
N ILE A 307 -12.27 -17.23 -3.32
CA ILE A 307 -13.18 -16.16 -2.90
C ILE A 307 -12.57 -14.77 -3.09
N VAL A 308 -11.28 -14.63 -2.86
CA VAL A 308 -10.54 -13.38 -3.03
C VAL A 308 -9.75 -13.32 -4.34
N GLY A 309 -9.94 -14.29 -5.25
CA GLY A 309 -9.36 -14.26 -6.59
C GLY A 309 -8.08 -15.09 -6.76
N ALA A 310 -7.78 -16.03 -5.87
CA ALA A 310 -6.66 -16.96 -6.06
C ALA A 310 -7.02 -18.04 -7.06
N VAL A 311 -7.13 -17.66 -8.34
CA VAL A 311 -7.40 -18.48 -9.52
C VAL A 311 -6.44 -18.03 -10.63
N GLY A 312 -5.81 -18.95 -11.36
CA GLY A 312 -4.92 -18.58 -12.45
C GLY A 312 -4.58 -19.74 -13.38
N LEU A 313 -4.28 -19.40 -14.63
CA LEU A 313 -3.82 -20.34 -15.64
C LEU A 313 -2.31 -20.62 -15.41
N SER A 314 -1.92 -21.89 -15.42
CA SER A 314 -0.51 -22.27 -15.37
C SER A 314 0.14 -22.21 -16.75
N LYS A 315 1.28 -21.55 -16.83
CA LYS A 315 2.18 -21.56 -18.01
C LYS A 315 3.31 -22.60 -17.86
N TYR A 316 3.41 -23.20 -16.68
CA TYR A 316 4.52 -24.03 -16.26
C TYR A 316 4.07 -25.43 -15.85
N MET A 317 4.96 -26.41 -16.01
CA MET A 317 4.86 -27.68 -15.32
C MET A 317 5.52 -27.56 -13.95
N GLY A 318 4.78 -27.84 -12.87
CA GLY A 318 5.35 -27.74 -11.53
C GLY A 318 4.46 -28.28 -10.44
N CYS A 319 4.96 -28.17 -9.20
CA CYS A 319 4.30 -28.62 -7.99
C CYS A 319 3.44 -27.52 -7.40
N VAL A 320 2.19 -27.84 -7.07
CA VAL A 320 1.27 -26.99 -6.31
C VAL A 320 0.83 -27.66 -5.02
N SER A 321 0.31 -26.89 -4.08
CA SER A 321 -0.22 -27.43 -2.82
C SER A 321 -1.29 -28.50 -3.06
N PRO A 322 -1.28 -29.61 -2.31
CA PRO A 322 -2.27 -30.68 -2.46
C PRO A 322 -3.72 -30.26 -2.10
N VAL A 323 -3.88 -29.11 -1.44
CA VAL A 323 -5.21 -28.54 -1.14
C VAL A 323 -5.77 -27.69 -2.27
N TYR A 324 -4.98 -27.39 -3.31
CA TYR A 324 -5.47 -26.65 -4.48
C TYR A 324 -6.27 -27.55 -5.40
N TYR A 325 -7.19 -26.98 -6.14
CA TYR A 325 -7.81 -27.63 -7.28
C TYR A 325 -7.00 -27.30 -8.53
N VAL A 326 -6.68 -28.31 -9.31
CA VAL A 326 -6.08 -28.18 -10.63
C VAL A 326 -7.06 -28.77 -11.61
N ILE A 327 -7.56 -27.97 -12.53
CA ILE A 327 -8.54 -28.39 -13.53
C ILE A 327 -7.97 -28.16 -14.94
N TYR A 328 -8.37 -29.01 -15.87
CA TYR A 328 -7.96 -28.96 -17.27
C TYR A 328 -9.17 -29.19 -18.19
N PRO A 329 -9.21 -28.55 -19.37
CA PRO A 329 -10.27 -28.78 -20.35
C PRO A 329 -10.31 -30.27 -20.77
N ILE A 330 -11.50 -30.85 -20.79
CA ILE A 330 -11.72 -32.23 -21.25
C ILE A 330 -12.35 -32.28 -22.65
N ARG A 331 -12.65 -31.13 -23.23
CA ARG A 331 -13.24 -30.99 -24.55
C ARG A 331 -12.47 -29.90 -25.35
N PRO A 332 -12.33 -30.10 -26.68
CA PRO A 332 -11.55 -29.18 -27.53
C PRO A 332 -12.19 -27.80 -27.69
N GLU A 333 -13.49 -27.66 -27.44
CA GLU A 333 -14.21 -26.37 -27.50
C GLU A 333 -14.08 -25.54 -26.24
N ILE A 334 -13.25 -25.92 -25.26
CA ILE A 334 -13.04 -25.21 -24.02
C ILE A 334 -11.63 -24.58 -24.02
N ASP A 335 -11.55 -23.27 -24.03
CA ASP A 335 -10.29 -22.52 -23.88
C ASP A 335 -9.97 -22.23 -22.42
N ALA A 336 -8.89 -22.80 -21.90
CA ALA A 336 -8.50 -22.64 -20.50
C ALA A 336 -8.20 -21.17 -20.11
N LEU A 337 -7.71 -20.37 -21.07
CA LEU A 337 -7.41 -18.97 -20.80
C LEU A 337 -8.69 -18.16 -20.60
N TYR A 338 -9.70 -18.34 -21.46
CA TYR A 338 -11.00 -17.71 -21.30
C TYR A 338 -11.61 -18.03 -19.91
N TYR A 339 -11.62 -19.31 -19.53
CA TYR A 339 -12.18 -19.71 -18.25
C TYR A 339 -11.33 -19.29 -17.05
N SER A 340 -10.04 -19.08 -17.21
CA SER A 340 -9.22 -18.52 -16.14
C SER A 340 -9.64 -17.08 -15.79
N TYR A 341 -10.12 -16.32 -16.78
CA TYR A 341 -10.73 -15.00 -16.56
C TYR A 341 -12.12 -15.14 -15.96
N LEU A 342 -13.01 -15.93 -16.56
CA LEU A 342 -14.39 -16.12 -16.09
C LEU A 342 -14.44 -16.59 -14.63
N LEU A 343 -13.62 -17.59 -14.28
CA LEU A 343 -13.57 -18.15 -12.91
C LEU A 343 -12.94 -17.20 -11.88
N ASN A 344 -12.51 -16.00 -12.30
CA ASN A 344 -11.88 -15.01 -11.43
C ASN A 344 -12.61 -13.66 -11.37
N ILE A 345 -13.74 -13.46 -12.08
CA ILE A 345 -14.52 -12.21 -11.99
C ILE A 345 -15.15 -12.03 -10.61
N SER A 346 -15.47 -10.80 -10.25
CA SER A 346 -15.99 -10.46 -8.91
C SER A 346 -17.33 -11.13 -8.59
N THR A 347 -18.20 -11.29 -9.59
CA THR A 347 -19.53 -11.89 -9.41
C THR A 347 -19.45 -13.37 -9.06
N ILE A 348 -18.60 -14.16 -9.74
CA ILE A 348 -18.43 -15.59 -9.39
C ILE A 348 -17.73 -15.76 -8.03
N ARG A 349 -16.86 -14.81 -7.64
CA ARG A 349 -16.27 -14.81 -6.29
C ARG A 349 -17.33 -14.65 -5.20
N GLY A 350 -18.39 -13.88 -5.45
CA GLY A 350 -19.58 -13.80 -4.59
C GLY A 350 -20.26 -15.16 -4.41
N VAL A 351 -20.36 -15.94 -5.50
CA VAL A 351 -20.89 -17.33 -5.44
C VAL A 351 -19.96 -18.22 -4.62
N TYR A 352 -18.64 -18.14 -4.82
CA TYR A 352 -17.69 -18.91 -4.01
C TYR A 352 -17.81 -18.58 -2.52
N TYR A 353 -18.08 -17.32 -2.19
CA TYR A 353 -18.31 -16.89 -0.82
C TYR A 353 -19.56 -17.56 -0.22
N SER A 354 -20.68 -17.62 -0.96
CA SER A 354 -21.93 -18.27 -0.52
C SER A 354 -21.80 -19.79 -0.37
N LEU A 355 -20.97 -20.44 -1.19
CA LEU A 355 -20.70 -21.87 -1.14
C LEU A 355 -19.62 -22.24 -0.10
N GLY A 356 -18.87 -21.28 0.38
CA GLY A 356 -17.75 -21.49 1.31
C GLY A 356 -18.22 -21.99 2.67
N LYS A 357 -17.61 -23.08 3.15
CA LYS A 357 -17.85 -23.64 4.49
C LYS A 357 -16.59 -23.47 5.35
N GLY A 358 -16.70 -22.93 6.57
CA GLY A 358 -15.56 -22.75 7.44
C GLY A 358 -15.72 -21.63 8.47
N ILE A 359 -14.58 -21.16 9.02
CA ILE A 359 -14.55 -20.13 10.05
C ILE A 359 -14.52 -18.75 9.41
N TYR A 360 -15.46 -17.88 9.79
CA TYR A 360 -15.47 -16.47 9.43
C TYR A 360 -14.24 -15.75 9.99
N ALA A 361 -13.75 -14.75 9.27
CA ALA A 361 -12.71 -13.88 9.74
C ALA A 361 -13.17 -13.13 11.00
N ILE A 362 -12.39 -13.25 12.08
CA ILE A 362 -12.53 -12.39 13.26
C ILE A 362 -11.69 -11.16 12.99
N GLU A 363 -12.34 -10.00 12.97
CA GLU A 363 -11.66 -8.71 12.90
C GLU A 363 -10.82 -8.53 14.17
N ARG A 364 -9.49 -8.56 14.04
CA ARG A 364 -8.61 -8.08 15.10
C ARG A 364 -8.50 -6.57 14.90
N GLY A 365 -8.76 -5.79 15.95
CA GLY A 365 -8.61 -4.34 15.93
C GLY A 365 -7.32 -3.91 15.20
N GLU A 366 -7.41 -2.87 14.36
CA GLU A 366 -6.42 -2.31 13.44
C GLU A 366 -6.66 -2.61 11.94
N GLY A 367 -7.87 -3.06 11.53
CA GLY A 367 -8.20 -3.29 10.12
C GLY A 367 -7.49 -4.49 9.48
N ARG A 368 -6.82 -5.33 10.26
CA ARG A 368 -6.26 -6.59 9.80
C ARG A 368 -7.30 -7.69 9.88
N VAL A 369 -7.88 -8.02 8.73
CA VAL A 369 -8.75 -9.18 8.58
C VAL A 369 -7.88 -10.44 8.68
N ASN A 370 -8.12 -11.27 9.69
CA ASN A 370 -7.57 -12.62 9.70
C ASN A 370 -8.14 -13.38 8.50
N THR A 371 -7.29 -14.08 7.77
CA THR A 371 -7.63 -14.87 6.58
C THR A 371 -8.90 -15.67 6.79
N CYS A 372 -9.93 -15.32 6.04
CA CYS A 372 -11.15 -16.11 5.90
C CYS A 372 -10.76 -17.52 5.44
N ARG A 373 -11.04 -18.55 6.22
CA ARG A 373 -10.80 -19.96 5.87
C ARG A 373 -12.11 -20.62 5.41
N LEU A 374 -12.75 -20.01 4.44
CA LEU A 374 -13.92 -20.59 3.79
C LEU A 374 -13.45 -21.50 2.67
N LYS A 375 -13.71 -22.80 2.80
CA LYS A 375 -13.37 -23.79 1.77
C LYS A 375 -14.58 -24.05 0.91
N VAL A 376 -14.48 -23.83 -0.39
CA VAL A 376 -15.46 -24.30 -1.38
C VAL A 376 -15.17 -25.75 -1.71
N SER A 377 -16.17 -26.64 -1.62
CA SER A 377 -15.99 -28.04 -1.99
C SER A 377 -15.85 -28.18 -3.52
N TYR A 378 -15.12 -29.20 -3.97
CA TYR A 378 -14.98 -29.45 -5.42
C TYR A 378 -16.33 -29.82 -6.08
N ASP A 379 -17.19 -30.55 -5.35
CA ASP A 379 -18.50 -30.96 -5.86
C ASP A 379 -19.43 -29.76 -6.03
N ASP A 380 -19.45 -28.82 -5.07
CA ASP A 380 -20.25 -27.59 -5.17
C ASP A 380 -19.71 -26.70 -6.31
N PHE A 381 -18.38 -26.54 -6.41
CA PHE A 381 -17.73 -25.84 -7.52
C PHE A 381 -18.05 -26.46 -8.88
N GLY A 382 -17.98 -27.79 -9.00
CA GLY A 382 -18.22 -28.50 -10.25
C GLY A 382 -19.69 -28.46 -10.74
N ARG A 383 -20.64 -28.11 -9.87
CA ARG A 383 -22.06 -27.95 -10.22
C ARG A 383 -22.43 -26.56 -10.69
N LEU A 384 -21.51 -25.60 -10.60
CA LEU A 384 -21.78 -24.25 -11.09
C LEU A 384 -21.89 -24.25 -12.60
N ASP A 385 -23.00 -23.73 -13.10
CA ASP A 385 -23.21 -23.51 -14.52
C ASP A 385 -22.38 -22.30 -14.98
N ILE A 386 -21.72 -22.47 -16.13
CA ILE A 386 -20.91 -21.46 -16.79
C ILE A 386 -21.35 -21.27 -18.24
N PRO A 387 -21.19 -20.07 -18.81
CA PRO A 387 -21.48 -19.82 -20.21
C PRO A 387 -20.42 -20.51 -21.11
N ILE A 388 -20.89 -21.06 -22.23
CA ILE A 388 -20.05 -21.74 -23.22
C ILE A 388 -20.20 -21.01 -24.56
N PRO A 389 -19.40 -19.96 -24.81
CA PRO A 389 -19.29 -19.36 -26.14
C PRO A 389 -18.71 -20.33 -27.16
N PRO A 390 -18.91 -20.12 -28.48
CA PRO A 390 -18.11 -20.79 -29.51
C PRO A 390 -16.61 -20.61 -29.27
N ILE A 391 -15.79 -21.63 -29.60
CA ILE A 391 -14.34 -21.60 -29.29
C ILE A 391 -13.61 -20.41 -29.94
N ASP A 392 -14.02 -20.01 -31.13
CA ASP A 392 -13.40 -18.86 -31.81
C ASP A 392 -13.75 -17.55 -31.09
N GLU A 393 -14.98 -17.41 -30.60
CA GLU A 393 -15.40 -16.25 -29.79
C GLU A 393 -14.65 -16.24 -28.42
N GLN A 394 -14.42 -17.39 -27.78
CA GLN A 394 -13.59 -17.47 -26.58
C GLN A 394 -12.19 -16.90 -26.82
N LYS A 395 -11.57 -17.24 -27.95
CA LYS A 395 -10.23 -16.74 -28.34
C LYS A 395 -10.23 -15.25 -28.66
N GLU A 396 -11.22 -14.76 -29.38
CA GLU A 396 -11.37 -13.33 -29.65
C GLU A 396 -11.54 -12.53 -28.35
N ILE A 397 -12.35 -13.04 -27.42
CA ILE A 397 -12.54 -12.42 -26.09
C ILE A 397 -11.21 -12.39 -25.31
N THR A 398 -10.48 -13.50 -25.31
CA THR A 398 -9.19 -13.53 -24.56
C THR A 398 -8.14 -12.62 -25.16
N GLU A 399 -8.05 -12.52 -26.47
CA GLU A 399 -7.17 -11.58 -27.17
C GLU A 399 -7.54 -10.12 -26.85
N PHE A 400 -8.83 -9.78 -26.92
CA PHE A 400 -9.33 -8.47 -26.53
C PHE A 400 -8.97 -8.13 -25.08
N ILE A 401 -9.23 -9.06 -24.13
CA ILE A 401 -8.91 -8.86 -22.71
C ILE A 401 -7.42 -8.64 -22.51
N GLN A 402 -6.56 -9.47 -23.14
CA GLN A 402 -5.11 -9.32 -23.02
C GLN A 402 -4.63 -7.95 -23.50
N ASN A 403 -5.11 -7.50 -24.66
CA ASN A 403 -4.75 -6.21 -25.22
C ASN A 403 -5.23 -5.04 -24.34
N LYS A 404 -6.49 -5.08 -23.91
CA LYS A 404 -7.07 -4.05 -23.02
C LYS A 404 -6.41 -4.02 -21.65
N CYS A 405 -6.13 -5.18 -21.07
CA CYS A 405 -5.41 -5.23 -19.80
C CYS A 405 -3.99 -4.67 -19.91
N ALA A 406 -3.28 -4.96 -21.01
CA ALA A 406 -1.94 -4.42 -21.24
C ALA A 406 -1.96 -2.88 -21.40
N GLU A 407 -2.94 -2.32 -22.14
CA GLU A 407 -3.13 -0.87 -22.25
C GLU A 407 -3.38 -0.23 -20.87
N ILE A 408 -4.29 -0.81 -20.07
CA ILE A 408 -4.63 -0.29 -18.74
C ILE A 408 -3.44 -0.41 -17.79
N ASP A 409 -2.72 -1.51 -17.80
CA ASP A 409 -1.54 -1.71 -16.95
C ASP A 409 -0.42 -0.71 -17.30
N ALA A 410 -0.24 -0.40 -18.58
CA ALA A 410 0.70 0.65 -19.01
C ALA A 410 0.28 2.04 -18.50
N LEU A 411 -1.01 2.36 -18.53
CA LEU A 411 -1.53 3.63 -17.96
C LEU A 411 -1.31 3.68 -16.44
N ILE A 412 -1.57 2.59 -15.72
CA ILE A 412 -1.31 2.51 -14.27
C ILE A 412 0.18 2.74 -13.98
N ALA A 413 1.08 2.11 -14.74
CA ALA A 413 2.52 2.30 -14.57
C ALA A 413 2.96 3.75 -14.79
N ILE A 414 2.40 4.44 -15.80
CA ILE A 414 2.66 5.86 -16.04
C ILE A 414 2.18 6.72 -14.85
N LYS A 415 0.99 6.44 -14.30
CA LYS A 415 0.46 7.15 -13.14
C LYS A 415 1.33 6.92 -11.89
N GLN A 416 1.80 5.70 -11.66
CA GLN A 416 2.71 5.38 -10.56
C GLN A 416 4.05 6.11 -10.70
N ALA A 417 4.64 6.13 -11.90
CA ALA A 417 5.86 6.89 -12.16
C ALA A 417 5.65 8.39 -11.90
N LYS A 418 4.48 8.95 -12.29
CA LYS A 418 4.15 10.34 -12.04
C LYS A 418 4.04 10.67 -10.54
N ILE A 419 3.50 9.75 -9.73
CA ILE A 419 3.47 9.90 -8.27
C ILE A 419 4.89 10.00 -7.70
N GLU A 420 5.83 9.16 -8.13
CA GLU A 420 7.21 9.21 -7.66
C GLU A 420 7.92 10.51 -8.10
N GLU A 421 7.72 10.96 -9.33
CA GLU A 421 8.23 12.26 -9.79
C GLU A 421 7.70 13.43 -8.93
N LEU A 422 6.39 13.43 -8.59
CA LEU A 422 5.77 14.45 -7.76
C LEU A 422 6.34 14.43 -6.33
N LYS A 423 6.56 13.25 -5.75
CA LYS A 423 7.20 13.11 -4.44
C LYS A 423 8.64 13.65 -4.45
N ASP A 424 9.41 13.37 -5.48
CA ASP A 424 10.77 13.85 -5.60
C ASP A 424 10.83 15.35 -5.89
N TYR A 425 9.91 15.87 -6.69
CA TYR A 425 9.73 17.31 -6.88
C TYR A 425 9.43 18.01 -5.54
N LYS A 426 8.51 17.47 -4.72
CA LYS A 426 8.19 18.01 -3.39
C LYS A 426 9.42 18.06 -2.49
N LYS A 427 10.24 17.00 -2.44
CA LYS A 427 11.49 16.97 -1.68
C LYS A 427 12.47 18.04 -2.17
N SER A 428 12.62 18.19 -3.50
CA SER A 428 13.52 19.17 -4.10
C SER A 428 13.08 20.60 -3.78
N VAL A 429 11.79 20.90 -3.94
CA VAL A 429 11.24 22.23 -3.61
C VAL A 429 11.47 22.57 -2.14
N ILE A 430 11.15 21.67 -1.22
CA ILE A 430 11.40 21.87 0.20
C ILE A 430 12.89 22.18 0.42
N TYR A 431 13.79 21.33 -0.11
CA TYR A 431 15.24 21.51 0.05
C TYR A 431 15.72 22.86 -0.47
N GLU A 432 15.32 23.26 -1.67
CA GLU A 432 15.77 24.50 -2.31
C GLU A 432 15.39 25.75 -1.50
N TYR A 433 14.17 25.78 -0.97
CA TYR A 433 13.70 26.95 -0.21
C TYR A 433 14.19 26.95 1.25
N VAL A 434 14.24 25.81 1.94
CA VAL A 434 14.75 25.78 3.33
C VAL A 434 16.27 25.91 3.43
N THR A 435 16.99 25.76 2.32
CA THR A 435 18.44 25.98 2.25
C THR A 435 18.82 27.30 1.56
N GLY A 436 17.84 28.07 1.11
CA GLY A 436 18.05 29.37 0.46
C GLY A 436 18.65 29.30 -0.93
N LYS A 437 18.53 28.15 -1.62
CA LYS A 437 18.93 28.00 -3.02
C LYS A 437 17.99 28.75 -3.97
N LYS A 438 16.73 28.89 -3.53
CA LYS A 438 15.70 29.71 -4.19
C LYS A 438 15.10 30.72 -3.21
N GLU A 439 14.69 31.86 -3.75
CA GLU A 439 14.03 32.93 -3.02
C GLU A 439 12.54 32.93 -3.33
N VAL A 440 11.70 33.18 -2.32
CA VAL A 440 10.27 33.41 -2.51
C VAL A 440 10.10 34.85 -3.01
N VAL A 441 9.67 34.97 -4.25
CA VAL A 441 9.42 36.26 -4.92
C VAL A 441 8.07 36.85 -4.50
#